data_20fac30cf5ece966455158ff17946020
#
_entry.id   20fac30cf5ece966455158ff17946020
#
_cell.length_a   1.000
_cell.length_b   1.000
_cell.length_c   1.000
_cell.angle_alpha   90.00
_cell.angle_beta   90.00
_cell.angle_gamma   90.00
#
_symmetry.space_group_name_H-M   'P 1'
#
loop_
_entity.id
_entity.type
_entity.pdbx_description
1 polymer ?
#
loop_
_entity_poly.entity_id
_entity_poly.type
_entity_poly.pdbx_seq_one_letter_code
_entity_poly.pdbx_strand_id
1 'polypeptide(L)'
;MDSVESFNKDELYKNSDFVDIKTQLKVNKKDINIAIIGGVGRDIGEMINGLNALRILYKVLQKKYKNIKIDLLLESAQNQYYKRDKEFLEKDSTINQVLPLCIKLNKFMEYDYYIDNSLIYETTFYKELNYIDAYLYKFGIDSTKTDQHLKYNYYDMSFYQVPQELKNELDKIKKQSKIVLFHPFTPKADRSIPKDIANSFLKELISISDYSIVSALKIDKIENDKFFDLSRYSKSLFDFIYIISQADYIITADTSTYHISDMFLIPTVSIFSDEELAQKRLKYYQSTKAYILKEEKRNLSLLRFDNELLTINKYSKYKSLKAKKVLKLLNTIYQ
;
A
#
# COMPACT_ATOMS: atom_id res chain seq x y z
N MET A 1 13.24 -4.34 33.52
CA MET A 1 13.30 -5.09 32.25
C MET A 1 11.98 -5.79 32.13
N ASP A 2 11.03 -5.11 31.53
CA ASP A 2 9.71 -5.70 31.28
C ASP A 2 9.88 -6.75 30.19
N SER A 3 9.50 -7.98 30.49
CA SER A 3 9.44 -9.07 29.54
C SER A 3 8.50 -8.64 28.41
N VAL A 4 9.03 -8.42 27.22
CA VAL A 4 8.23 -8.25 26.01
C VAL A 4 7.49 -9.56 25.85
N GLU A 5 6.21 -9.62 26.25
CA GLU A 5 5.36 -10.76 25.95
C GLU A 5 5.36 -10.94 24.44
N SER A 6 5.83 -12.09 23.98
CA SER A 6 5.86 -12.42 22.55
C SER A 6 4.42 -12.43 22.04
N PHE A 7 4.12 -11.59 21.05
CA PHE A 7 2.81 -11.53 20.43
C PHE A 7 2.43 -12.89 19.84
N ASN A 8 1.44 -13.56 20.43
CA ASN A 8 0.97 -14.86 19.99
C ASN A 8 -0.25 -14.71 19.08
N LYS A 9 -0.06 -14.92 17.77
CA LYS A 9 -1.13 -14.82 16.77
C LYS A 9 -2.26 -15.83 16.98
N ASP A 10 -1.95 -17.01 17.53
CA ASP A 10 -2.93 -18.08 17.72
C ASP A 10 -3.87 -17.80 18.90
N GLU A 11 -3.45 -16.94 19.81
CA GLU A 11 -4.25 -16.52 20.97
C GLU A 11 -5.03 -15.24 20.76
N LEU A 12 -4.69 -14.49 19.69
CA LEU A 12 -5.24 -13.16 19.42
C LEU A 12 -6.78 -13.15 19.43
N TYR A 13 -7.40 -14.14 18.80
CA TYR A 13 -8.88 -14.23 18.71
C TYR A 13 -9.53 -14.97 19.90
N LYS A 14 -8.72 -15.50 20.82
CA LYS A 14 -9.20 -16.10 22.07
C LYS A 14 -9.15 -15.12 23.21
N ASN A 15 -8.43 -14.02 23.06
CA ASN A 15 -8.31 -12.97 24.06
C ASN A 15 -9.66 -12.27 24.26
N SER A 16 -9.95 -11.87 25.50
CA SER A 16 -11.13 -11.08 25.88
C SER A 16 -11.26 -9.74 25.14
N ASP A 17 -10.16 -9.22 24.62
CA ASP A 17 -10.13 -7.96 23.88
C ASP A 17 -10.72 -8.07 22.46
N PHE A 18 -10.79 -9.29 21.91
CA PHE A 18 -11.47 -9.53 20.64
C PHE A 18 -12.96 -9.73 20.86
N VAL A 19 -13.75 -8.83 20.31
CA VAL A 19 -15.21 -8.94 20.33
C VAL A 19 -15.74 -9.05 18.91
N ASP A 20 -16.39 -10.18 18.59
CA ASP A 20 -16.96 -10.42 17.26
C ASP A 20 -18.03 -9.37 16.92
N ILE A 21 -17.94 -8.77 15.75
CA ILE A 21 -18.88 -7.73 15.29
C ILE A 21 -20.33 -8.17 15.33
N LYS A 22 -20.61 -9.45 15.08
CA LYS A 22 -21.97 -9.99 15.10
C LYS A 22 -22.57 -9.99 16.51
N THR A 23 -21.73 -10.14 17.55
CA THR A 23 -22.17 -10.06 18.96
C THR A 23 -22.32 -8.63 19.43
N GLN A 24 -21.54 -7.70 18.86
CA GLN A 24 -21.60 -6.27 19.19
C GLN A 24 -22.83 -5.59 18.60
N LEU A 25 -23.19 -5.95 17.36
CA LEU A 25 -24.30 -5.34 16.63
C LEU A 25 -25.64 -5.90 17.11
N LYS A 26 -26.17 -5.33 18.17
CA LYS A 26 -27.49 -5.69 18.76
C LYS A 26 -28.67 -4.96 18.09
N VAL A 27 -28.41 -4.14 17.08
CA VAL A 27 -29.44 -3.34 16.41
C VAL A 27 -30.39 -4.25 15.64
N ASN A 28 -31.66 -4.25 16.04
CA ASN A 28 -32.70 -5.05 15.41
C ASN A 28 -33.47 -4.20 14.37
N LYS A 29 -32.76 -3.65 13.41
CA LYS A 29 -33.26 -2.83 12.30
C LYS A 29 -32.87 -3.49 10.97
N LYS A 30 -33.55 -3.12 9.88
CA LYS A 30 -33.15 -3.51 8.52
C LYS A 30 -31.99 -2.68 8.00
N ASP A 31 -31.80 -1.49 8.51
CA ASP A 31 -30.84 -0.49 8.10
C ASP A 31 -29.79 -0.27 9.20
N ILE A 32 -28.54 -0.01 8.81
CA ILE A 32 -27.48 0.31 9.75
C ILE A 32 -26.60 1.43 9.21
N ASN A 33 -26.30 2.42 10.08
CA ASN A 33 -25.37 3.50 9.83
C ASN A 33 -24.14 3.32 10.70
N ILE A 34 -22.97 3.23 10.11
CA ILE A 34 -21.69 3.02 10.82
C ILE A 34 -20.77 4.19 10.54
N ALA A 35 -20.13 4.73 11.58
CA ALA A 35 -19.03 5.66 11.45
C ALA A 35 -17.70 4.96 11.75
N ILE A 36 -16.71 5.14 10.86
CA ILE A 36 -15.33 4.73 11.09
C ILE A 36 -14.50 6.00 11.33
N ILE A 37 -14.08 6.19 12.57
CA ILE A 37 -13.29 7.34 13.02
C ILE A 37 -11.81 7.07 12.70
N GLY A 38 -11.11 8.06 12.14
CA GLY A 38 -9.70 7.92 11.74
C GLY A 38 -9.46 7.20 10.39
N GLY A 39 -10.56 6.82 9.70
CA GLY A 39 -10.47 6.21 8.36
C GLY A 39 -9.93 4.78 8.34
N VAL A 40 -9.37 4.38 7.20
CA VAL A 40 -8.87 3.01 6.94
C VAL A 40 -7.44 2.99 6.39
N GLY A 41 -6.61 3.95 6.75
CA GLY A 41 -5.21 4.07 6.35
C GLY A 41 -4.70 5.50 6.39
N ARG A 42 -3.38 5.69 6.61
CA ARG A 42 -2.69 6.99 6.63
C ARG A 42 -1.99 7.32 5.32
N ASP A 43 -1.70 6.30 4.54
CA ASP A 43 -1.12 6.44 3.20
C ASP A 43 -1.88 5.57 2.19
N ILE A 44 -1.61 5.76 0.91
CA ILE A 44 -2.32 5.07 -0.17
C ILE A 44 -2.20 3.54 -0.04
N GLY A 45 -1.04 3.01 0.32
CA GLY A 45 -0.84 1.58 0.47
C GLY A 45 -1.67 1.00 1.63
N GLU A 46 -1.69 1.69 2.78
CA GLU A 46 -2.53 1.31 3.92
C GLU A 46 -4.01 1.42 3.57
N MET A 47 -4.44 2.52 2.89
CA MET A 47 -5.85 2.69 2.48
C MET A 47 -6.32 1.58 1.53
N ILE A 48 -5.50 1.13 0.59
CA ILE A 48 -5.84 0.00 -0.30
C ILE A 48 -6.15 -1.26 0.54
N ASN A 49 -5.31 -1.58 1.51
CA ASN A 49 -5.52 -2.74 2.38
C ASN A 49 -6.72 -2.54 3.33
N GLY A 50 -6.87 -1.33 3.86
CA GLY A 50 -8.01 -0.97 4.71
C GLY A 50 -9.35 -1.01 3.98
N LEU A 51 -9.39 -0.56 2.71
CA LEU A 51 -10.57 -0.71 1.84
C LEU A 51 -10.93 -2.18 1.60
N ASN A 52 -9.92 -3.05 1.45
CA ASN A 52 -10.16 -4.47 1.31
C ASN A 52 -10.85 -5.03 2.57
N ALA A 53 -10.31 -4.73 3.76
CA ALA A 53 -10.93 -5.13 5.02
C ALA A 53 -12.35 -4.54 5.18
N LEU A 54 -12.57 -3.29 4.74
CA LEU A 54 -13.89 -2.64 4.77
C LEU A 54 -14.91 -3.35 3.87
N ARG A 55 -14.51 -3.78 2.69
CA ARG A 55 -15.37 -4.58 1.79
C ARG A 55 -15.77 -5.91 2.41
N ILE A 56 -14.85 -6.55 3.15
CA ILE A 56 -15.15 -7.77 3.91
C ILE A 56 -16.13 -7.47 5.04
N LEU A 57 -15.95 -6.39 5.79
CA LEU A 57 -16.90 -5.93 6.80
C LEU A 57 -18.29 -5.72 6.16
N TYR A 58 -18.36 -5.01 5.04
CA TYR A 58 -19.61 -4.75 4.31
C TYR A 58 -20.32 -6.05 3.94
N LYS A 59 -19.59 -7.05 3.41
CA LYS A 59 -20.15 -8.40 3.11
C LYS A 59 -20.66 -9.13 4.35
N VAL A 60 -19.98 -8.98 5.50
CA VAL A 60 -20.44 -9.57 6.76
C VAL A 60 -21.75 -8.92 7.21
N LEU A 61 -21.85 -7.60 7.09
CA LEU A 61 -23.06 -6.84 7.46
C LEU A 61 -24.23 -7.14 6.54
N GLN A 62 -24.01 -7.35 5.24
CA GLN A 62 -25.05 -7.70 4.25
C GLN A 62 -25.82 -8.99 4.59
N LYS A 63 -25.25 -9.87 5.42
CA LYS A 63 -25.94 -11.08 5.90
C LYS A 63 -27.09 -10.76 6.87
N LYS A 64 -27.09 -9.58 7.49
CA LYS A 64 -28.06 -9.17 8.50
C LYS A 64 -28.84 -7.92 8.11
N TYR A 65 -28.22 -6.97 7.45
CA TYR A 65 -28.81 -5.67 7.13
C TYR A 65 -29.07 -5.51 5.63
N LYS A 66 -30.20 -4.87 5.31
CA LYS A 66 -30.60 -4.61 3.91
C LYS A 66 -29.92 -3.36 3.36
N ASN A 67 -29.92 -2.28 4.14
CA ASN A 67 -29.31 -1.00 3.79
C ASN A 67 -28.17 -0.71 4.76
N ILE A 68 -26.96 -0.56 4.23
CA ILE A 68 -25.74 -0.33 5.01
C ILE A 68 -25.14 0.97 4.53
N LYS A 69 -24.92 1.91 5.45
CA LYS A 69 -24.20 3.14 5.21
C LYS A 69 -22.95 3.16 6.10
N ILE A 70 -21.79 3.27 5.48
CA ILE A 70 -20.51 3.40 6.19
C ILE A 70 -19.93 4.76 5.82
N ASP A 71 -19.79 5.62 6.80
CA ASP A 71 -19.14 6.92 6.67
C ASP A 71 -17.74 6.85 7.28
N LEU A 72 -16.76 7.42 6.58
CA LEU A 72 -15.40 7.56 7.09
C LEU A 72 -15.19 8.98 7.60
N LEU A 73 -14.72 9.12 8.84
CA LEU A 73 -14.41 10.40 9.46
C LEU A 73 -12.89 10.57 9.49
N LEU A 74 -12.34 11.40 8.59
CA LEU A 74 -10.90 11.62 8.46
C LEU A 74 -10.46 12.89 9.20
N GLU A 75 -9.27 12.82 9.77
CA GLU A 75 -8.59 14.01 10.29
C GLU A 75 -8.28 14.98 9.13
N SER A 76 -8.93 16.13 9.09
CA SER A 76 -8.79 17.10 8.00
C SER A 76 -7.84 18.25 8.34
N ALA A 77 -7.83 18.70 9.59
CA ALA A 77 -7.10 19.92 9.98
C ALA A 77 -5.58 19.80 9.91
N GLN A 78 -5.03 18.60 10.11
CA GLN A 78 -3.59 18.33 10.08
C GLN A 78 -3.18 17.44 8.90
N ASN A 79 -4.12 16.94 8.13
CA ASN A 79 -3.86 16.07 6.99
C ASN A 79 -3.77 16.88 5.70
N GLN A 80 -2.56 17.25 5.30
CA GLN A 80 -2.32 17.94 4.02
C GLN A 80 -2.83 17.15 2.79
N TYR A 81 -3.06 15.86 2.92
CA TYR A 81 -3.54 14.97 1.86
C TYR A 81 -5.06 14.72 1.92
N TYR A 82 -5.79 15.35 2.85
CA TYR A 82 -7.22 15.11 3.08
C TYR A 82 -8.04 15.08 1.80
N LYS A 83 -7.85 16.08 0.92
CA LYS A 83 -8.58 16.16 -0.35
C LYS A 83 -8.33 14.96 -1.25
N ARG A 84 -7.06 14.57 -1.39
CA ARG A 84 -6.63 13.40 -2.17
C ARG A 84 -7.21 12.11 -1.60
N ASP A 85 -7.09 11.93 -0.28
CA ASP A 85 -7.51 10.72 0.41
C ASP A 85 -9.04 10.57 0.38
N LYS A 86 -9.75 11.68 0.58
CA LYS A 86 -11.20 11.74 0.42
C LYS A 86 -11.62 11.32 -0.99
N GLU A 87 -11.04 11.95 -2.01
CA GLU A 87 -11.35 11.65 -3.40
C GLU A 87 -11.09 10.18 -3.76
N PHE A 88 -10.00 9.60 -3.24
CA PHE A 88 -9.67 8.20 -3.43
C PHE A 88 -10.68 7.27 -2.76
N LEU A 89 -11.02 7.53 -1.50
CA LEU A 89 -11.89 6.68 -0.71
C LEU A 89 -13.36 6.74 -1.18
N GLU A 90 -13.86 7.92 -1.57
CA GLU A 90 -15.25 8.10 -2.04
C GLU A 90 -15.57 7.36 -3.34
N LYS A 91 -14.58 6.85 -4.06
CA LYS A 91 -14.81 6.02 -5.26
C LYS A 91 -15.13 4.57 -4.93
N ASP A 92 -14.94 4.14 -3.67
CA ASP A 92 -15.31 2.79 -3.27
C ASP A 92 -16.81 2.70 -2.96
N SER A 93 -17.48 1.77 -3.60
CA SER A 93 -18.95 1.60 -3.49
C SER A 93 -19.43 1.17 -2.09
N THR A 94 -18.53 0.73 -1.21
CA THR A 94 -18.87 0.38 0.18
C THR A 94 -18.92 1.58 1.11
N ILE A 95 -18.41 2.73 0.66
CA ILE A 95 -18.38 3.98 1.41
C ILE A 95 -19.55 4.85 0.99
N ASN A 96 -20.36 5.27 1.96
CA ASN A 96 -21.46 6.19 1.70
C ASN A 96 -20.94 7.63 1.52
N GLN A 97 -20.06 8.09 2.40
CA GLN A 97 -19.41 9.41 2.32
C GLN A 97 -18.13 9.47 3.16
N VAL A 98 -17.25 10.40 2.81
CA VAL A 98 -16.04 10.74 3.58
C VAL A 98 -16.18 12.15 4.11
N LEU A 99 -16.17 12.28 5.43
CA LEU A 99 -16.37 13.53 6.15
C LEU A 99 -15.11 13.93 6.94
N PRO A 100 -14.92 15.21 7.23
CA PRO A 100 -13.91 15.60 8.23
C PRO A 100 -14.33 15.08 9.61
N LEU A 101 -13.36 14.74 10.46
CA LEU A 101 -13.63 14.25 11.83
C LEU A 101 -14.44 15.29 12.64
N CYS A 102 -14.30 16.57 12.35
CA CYS A 102 -15.05 17.64 12.99
C CYS A 102 -16.46 17.75 12.39
N ILE A 103 -17.39 16.97 12.91
CA ILE A 103 -18.81 16.97 12.52
C ILE A 103 -19.71 17.52 13.65
N LYS A 104 -20.92 17.94 13.29
CA LYS A 104 -21.92 18.40 14.28
C LYS A 104 -22.41 17.22 15.11
N LEU A 105 -22.72 17.46 16.40
CA LEU A 105 -23.20 16.43 17.33
C LEU A 105 -24.45 15.71 16.81
N ASN A 106 -25.41 16.44 16.22
CA ASN A 106 -26.62 15.82 15.66
C ASN A 106 -26.29 14.81 14.56
N LYS A 107 -25.29 15.10 13.69
CA LYS A 107 -24.83 14.15 12.68
C LYS A 107 -24.18 12.94 13.31
N PHE A 108 -23.41 13.15 14.39
CA PHE A 108 -22.77 12.05 15.12
C PHE A 108 -23.81 11.10 15.72
N MET A 109 -24.95 11.62 16.22
CA MET A 109 -26.03 10.82 16.80
C MET A 109 -26.85 10.00 15.77
N GLU A 110 -26.64 10.19 14.46
CA GLU A 110 -27.32 9.41 13.42
C GLU A 110 -26.74 8.00 13.22
N TYR A 111 -25.56 7.73 13.78
CA TYR A 111 -24.91 6.44 13.64
C TYR A 111 -25.39 5.44 14.69
N ASP A 112 -25.62 4.21 14.24
CA ASP A 112 -25.98 3.08 15.11
C ASP A 112 -24.76 2.42 15.74
N TYR A 113 -23.57 2.57 15.13
CA TYR A 113 -22.32 1.95 15.56
C TYR A 113 -21.09 2.76 15.15
N TYR A 114 -20.07 2.72 16.01
CA TYR A 114 -18.80 3.42 15.80
C TYR A 114 -17.63 2.46 15.84
N ILE A 115 -16.68 2.62 14.93
CA ILE A 115 -15.40 1.92 14.95
C ILE A 115 -14.32 3.00 15.02
N ASP A 116 -13.58 3.05 16.11
CA ASP A 116 -12.50 4.02 16.29
C ASP A 116 -11.15 3.44 15.86
N ASN A 117 -10.65 3.90 14.72
CA ASN A 117 -9.34 3.56 14.17
C ASN A 117 -8.27 4.63 14.46
N SER A 118 -8.59 5.70 15.19
CA SER A 118 -7.68 6.84 15.36
C SER A 118 -6.30 6.48 15.92
N LEU A 119 -6.24 5.48 16.81
CA LEU A 119 -4.99 4.98 17.41
C LEU A 119 -4.61 3.56 16.97
N ILE A 120 -5.18 3.05 15.89
CA ILE A 120 -4.90 1.67 15.43
C ILE A 120 -3.40 1.43 15.21
N TYR A 121 -2.67 2.43 14.75
CA TYR A 121 -1.24 2.36 14.42
C TYR A 121 -0.32 2.16 15.63
N GLU A 122 -0.81 2.47 16.82
CA GLU A 122 -0.07 2.31 18.08
C GLU A 122 -0.23 0.90 18.64
N THR A 123 -1.24 0.17 18.18
CA THR A 123 -1.57 -1.15 18.70
C THR A 123 -0.56 -2.21 18.26
N THR A 124 -0.30 -3.18 19.14
CA THR A 124 0.60 -4.30 18.86
C THR A 124 0.11 -5.12 17.66
N PHE A 125 -1.20 -5.43 17.61
CA PHE A 125 -1.75 -6.22 16.50
C PHE A 125 -1.57 -5.55 15.14
N TYR A 126 -1.62 -4.22 15.05
CA TYR A 126 -1.36 -3.51 13.79
C TYR A 126 0.11 -3.59 13.37
N LYS A 127 1.02 -3.55 14.34
CA LYS A 127 2.45 -3.66 14.08
C LYS A 127 2.85 -5.09 13.67
N GLU A 128 2.17 -6.10 14.17
CA GLU A 128 2.52 -7.51 14.00
C GLU A 128 1.76 -8.23 12.88
N LEU A 129 0.53 -7.83 12.58
CA LEU A 129 -0.28 -8.45 11.54
C LEU A 129 -0.07 -7.83 10.16
N ASN A 130 -0.50 -8.55 9.11
CA ASN A 130 -0.76 -7.93 7.82
C ASN A 130 -1.84 -6.84 7.97
N TYR A 131 -1.77 -5.77 7.19
CA TYR A 131 -2.70 -4.65 7.32
C TYR A 131 -4.17 -5.05 7.18
N ILE A 132 -4.50 -5.94 6.24
CA ILE A 132 -5.87 -6.43 6.08
C ILE A 132 -6.32 -7.17 7.34
N ASP A 133 -5.48 -8.07 7.88
CA ASP A 133 -5.78 -8.82 9.09
C ASP A 133 -5.93 -7.90 10.32
N ALA A 134 -5.11 -6.85 10.41
CA ALA A 134 -5.18 -5.87 11.49
C ALA A 134 -6.50 -5.07 11.46
N TYR A 135 -6.93 -4.61 10.29
CA TYR A 135 -8.22 -3.94 10.15
C TYR A 135 -9.39 -4.90 10.40
N LEU A 136 -9.31 -6.15 9.92
CA LEU A 136 -10.34 -7.14 10.20
C LEU A 136 -10.47 -7.39 11.72
N TYR A 137 -9.35 -7.55 12.43
CA TYR A 137 -9.34 -7.66 13.87
C TYR A 137 -10.02 -6.47 14.55
N LYS A 138 -9.65 -5.25 14.13
CA LYS A 138 -10.25 -4.01 14.66
C LYS A 138 -11.75 -3.92 14.39
N PHE A 139 -12.21 -4.46 13.25
CA PHE A 139 -13.62 -4.53 12.89
C PHE A 139 -14.38 -5.65 13.60
N GLY A 140 -13.72 -6.43 14.46
CA GLY A 140 -14.34 -7.57 15.13
C GLY A 140 -14.58 -8.75 14.18
N ILE A 141 -13.72 -8.95 13.19
CA ILE A 141 -13.79 -10.06 12.23
C ILE A 141 -12.55 -10.95 12.41
N ASP A 142 -12.77 -12.22 12.68
CA ASP A 142 -11.70 -13.21 12.75
C ASP A 142 -11.10 -13.45 11.35
N SER A 143 -9.90 -12.94 11.14
CA SER A 143 -9.22 -13.03 9.84
C SER A 143 -8.82 -14.46 9.50
N THR A 144 -8.67 -15.36 10.47
CA THR A 144 -8.34 -16.78 10.23
C THR A 144 -9.50 -17.56 9.62
N LYS A 145 -10.74 -17.10 9.90
CA LYS A 145 -11.98 -17.67 9.34
C LYS A 145 -12.45 -16.94 8.06
N THR A 146 -11.72 -15.92 7.65
CA THR A 146 -12.03 -15.16 6.44
C THR A 146 -11.33 -15.80 5.25
N ASP A 147 -12.08 -16.06 4.20
CA ASP A 147 -11.58 -16.67 2.99
C ASP A 147 -10.45 -15.82 2.37
N GLN A 148 -9.34 -16.47 2.00
CA GLN A 148 -8.15 -15.80 1.53
C GLN A 148 -8.39 -14.99 0.25
N HIS A 149 -9.22 -15.48 -0.67
CA HIS A 149 -9.49 -14.76 -1.91
C HIS A 149 -10.34 -13.49 -1.72
N LEU A 150 -10.96 -13.30 -0.56
CA LEU A 150 -11.60 -12.02 -0.22
C LEU A 150 -10.57 -10.96 0.20
N LYS A 151 -9.32 -11.35 0.48
CA LYS A 151 -8.24 -10.47 0.94
C LYS A 151 -7.36 -9.95 -0.19
N TYR A 152 -7.80 -10.09 -1.45
CA TYR A 152 -7.06 -9.56 -2.59
C TYR A 152 -7.38 -8.08 -2.82
N ASN A 153 -6.36 -7.32 -3.15
CA ASN A 153 -6.53 -5.92 -3.45
C ASN A 153 -7.28 -5.74 -4.78
N TYR A 154 -8.16 -4.76 -4.79
CA TYR A 154 -8.93 -4.38 -5.97
C TYR A 154 -9.31 -2.91 -5.87
N TYR A 155 -9.36 -2.23 -7.01
CA TYR A 155 -9.88 -0.87 -7.09
C TYR A 155 -10.45 -0.62 -8.48
N ASP A 156 -11.69 -0.12 -8.55
CA ASP A 156 -12.32 0.21 -9.82
C ASP A 156 -11.89 1.60 -10.30
N MET A 157 -11.31 1.66 -11.49
CA MET A 157 -10.88 2.89 -12.15
C MET A 157 -11.78 3.30 -13.31
N SER A 158 -12.96 2.67 -13.48
CA SER A 158 -13.87 2.94 -14.60
C SER A 158 -14.39 4.39 -14.65
N PHE A 159 -14.42 5.08 -13.51
CA PHE A 159 -14.79 6.50 -13.41
C PHE A 159 -13.71 7.45 -13.93
N TYR A 160 -12.46 7.00 -14.05
CA TYR A 160 -11.35 7.88 -14.36
C TYR A 160 -11.25 8.19 -15.85
N GLN A 161 -11.31 9.48 -16.17
CA GLN A 161 -11.13 9.98 -17.52
C GLN A 161 -9.65 10.34 -17.75
N VAL A 162 -8.97 9.51 -18.52
CA VAL A 162 -7.54 9.66 -18.80
C VAL A 162 -7.28 10.91 -19.64
N PRO A 163 -6.37 11.82 -19.25
CA PRO A 163 -5.93 12.91 -20.08
C PRO A 163 -5.37 12.41 -21.40
N GLN A 164 -5.82 13.00 -22.52
CA GLN A 164 -5.46 12.53 -23.86
C GLN A 164 -3.94 12.56 -24.12
N GLU A 165 -3.25 13.54 -23.56
CA GLU A 165 -1.78 13.65 -23.68
C GLU A 165 -1.07 12.47 -23.01
N LEU A 166 -1.50 12.08 -21.79
CA LEU A 166 -0.96 10.93 -21.08
C LEU A 166 -1.21 9.64 -21.86
N LYS A 167 -2.44 9.47 -22.36
CA LYS A 167 -2.81 8.29 -23.15
C LYS A 167 -1.95 8.18 -24.41
N ASN A 168 -1.83 9.26 -25.17
CA ASN A 168 -1.04 9.28 -26.40
C ASN A 168 0.44 8.94 -26.15
N GLU A 169 1.01 9.46 -25.05
CA GLU A 169 2.41 9.17 -24.72
C GLU A 169 2.61 7.70 -24.33
N LEU A 170 1.74 7.14 -23.50
CA LEU A 170 1.78 5.72 -23.15
C LEU A 170 1.58 4.80 -24.35
N ASP A 171 0.63 5.13 -25.23
CA ASP A 171 0.38 4.37 -26.47
C ASP A 171 1.61 4.40 -27.42
N LYS A 172 2.33 5.52 -27.48
CA LYS A 172 3.58 5.66 -28.23
C LYS A 172 4.67 4.75 -27.65
N ILE A 173 4.83 4.73 -26.32
CA ILE A 173 5.82 3.91 -25.64
C ILE A 173 5.50 2.41 -25.83
N LYS A 174 4.24 2.01 -25.67
CA LYS A 174 3.79 0.62 -25.86
C LYS A 174 4.05 0.06 -27.26
N LYS A 175 4.04 0.91 -28.28
CA LYS A 175 4.36 0.51 -29.65
C LYS A 175 5.84 0.15 -29.83
N GLN A 176 6.73 0.62 -28.94
CA GLN A 176 8.16 0.34 -29.03
C GLN A 176 8.50 -1.01 -28.39
N SER A 177 8.04 -1.23 -27.15
CA SER A 177 8.27 -2.47 -26.39
C SER A 177 7.38 -2.56 -25.16
N LYS A 178 7.46 -3.67 -24.42
CA LYS A 178 6.85 -3.80 -23.10
C LYS A 178 7.39 -2.77 -22.12
N ILE A 179 6.54 -2.31 -21.22
CA ILE A 179 6.85 -1.25 -20.27
C ILE A 179 7.27 -1.87 -18.91
N VAL A 180 8.43 -1.46 -18.41
CA VAL A 180 8.82 -1.63 -17.01
C VAL A 180 8.73 -0.28 -16.31
N LEU A 181 7.85 -0.17 -15.32
CA LEU A 181 7.82 1.02 -14.47
C LEU A 181 8.86 0.88 -13.36
N PHE A 182 9.76 1.86 -13.24
CA PHE A 182 10.76 1.94 -12.18
C PHE A 182 10.44 3.07 -11.21
N HIS A 183 10.18 2.71 -9.94
CA HIS A 183 9.79 3.66 -8.89
C HIS A 183 10.71 3.52 -7.67
N PRO A 184 11.89 4.20 -7.66
CA PRO A 184 12.92 3.99 -6.63
C PRO A 184 12.73 4.81 -5.36
N PHE A 185 11.89 5.86 -5.36
CA PHE A 185 11.82 6.81 -4.26
C PHE A 185 10.50 6.72 -3.49
N THR A 186 10.56 7.04 -2.20
CA THR A 186 9.42 7.12 -1.30
C THR A 186 9.50 8.42 -0.50
N PRO A 187 8.42 8.89 0.12
CA PRO A 187 8.48 10.02 1.05
C PRO A 187 9.38 9.78 2.27
N LYS A 188 9.67 8.52 2.59
CA LYS A 188 10.58 8.13 3.69
C LYS A 188 11.95 7.78 3.14
N ALA A 189 12.95 8.56 3.51
CA ALA A 189 14.32 8.39 3.01
C ALA A 189 14.93 7.00 3.29
N ASP A 190 14.61 6.42 4.44
CA ASP A 190 15.10 5.10 4.88
C ASP A 190 14.55 3.93 4.04
N ARG A 191 13.47 4.13 3.29
CA ARG A 191 12.88 3.15 2.36
C ARG A 191 13.16 3.47 0.89
N SER A 192 13.69 4.65 0.60
CA SER A 192 14.08 5.04 -0.76
C SER A 192 15.40 4.39 -1.16
N ILE A 193 15.50 3.96 -2.43
CA ILE A 193 16.79 3.57 -2.99
C ILE A 193 17.66 4.83 -3.08
N PRO A 194 18.89 4.86 -2.55
CA PRO A 194 19.77 6.00 -2.66
C PRO A 194 19.95 6.43 -4.13
N LYS A 195 19.99 7.72 -4.36
CA LYS A 195 19.91 8.30 -5.71
C LYS A 195 20.99 7.82 -6.68
N ASP A 196 22.23 7.70 -6.18
CA ASP A 196 23.37 7.18 -6.92
C ASP A 196 23.19 5.71 -7.32
N ILE A 197 22.66 4.92 -6.40
CA ILE A 197 22.35 3.50 -6.62
C ILE A 197 21.17 3.34 -7.57
N ALA A 198 20.11 4.15 -7.42
CA ALA A 198 18.96 4.15 -8.31
C ALA A 198 19.38 4.47 -9.75
N ASN A 199 20.22 5.48 -9.92
CA ASN A 199 20.76 5.86 -11.25
C ASN A 199 21.64 4.76 -11.86
N SER A 200 22.51 4.14 -11.06
CA SER A 200 23.37 3.04 -11.52
C SER A 200 22.54 1.81 -11.89
N PHE A 201 21.55 1.48 -11.07
CA PHE A 201 20.62 0.39 -11.33
C PHE A 201 19.79 0.62 -12.60
N LEU A 202 19.30 1.84 -12.80
CA LEU A 202 18.52 2.19 -14.00
C LEU A 202 19.38 2.08 -15.26
N LYS A 203 20.63 2.53 -15.23
CA LYS A 203 21.57 2.36 -16.36
C LYS A 203 21.85 0.88 -16.65
N GLU A 204 22.07 0.07 -15.61
CA GLU A 204 22.23 -1.38 -15.76
C GLU A 204 20.97 -2.00 -16.37
N LEU A 205 19.78 -1.65 -15.84
CA LEU A 205 18.49 -2.18 -16.32
C LEU A 205 18.27 -1.88 -17.80
N ILE A 206 18.52 -0.64 -18.25
CA ILE A 206 18.42 -0.21 -19.65
C ILE A 206 19.39 -1.02 -20.55
N SER A 207 20.60 -1.28 -20.07
CA SER A 207 21.63 -1.96 -20.88
C SER A 207 21.38 -3.46 -21.07
N ILE A 208 20.67 -4.11 -20.12
CA ILE A 208 20.47 -5.57 -20.12
C ILE A 208 19.06 -6.00 -20.52
N SER A 209 18.16 -5.06 -20.81
CA SER A 209 16.77 -5.35 -21.19
C SER A 209 16.35 -4.65 -22.49
N ASP A 210 15.35 -5.23 -23.17
CA ASP A 210 14.73 -4.64 -24.36
C ASP A 210 13.40 -3.93 -24.02
N TYR A 211 13.19 -3.63 -22.75
CA TYR A 211 11.99 -2.95 -22.28
C TYR A 211 12.10 -1.43 -22.40
N SER A 212 10.96 -0.78 -22.61
CA SER A 212 10.80 0.65 -22.35
C SER A 212 10.70 0.88 -20.85
N ILE A 213 11.66 1.60 -20.27
CA ILE A 213 11.65 1.91 -18.85
C ILE A 213 10.95 3.23 -18.62
N VAL A 214 9.90 3.24 -17.84
CA VAL A 214 9.17 4.47 -17.50
C VAL A 214 9.33 4.83 -16.03
N SER A 215 9.32 6.12 -15.71
CA SER A 215 9.22 6.61 -14.35
C SER A 215 8.10 7.64 -14.25
N ALA A 216 7.22 7.49 -13.26
CA ALA A 216 6.20 8.47 -12.90
C ALA A 216 6.72 9.54 -11.93
N LEU A 217 7.95 9.39 -11.44
CA LEU A 217 8.68 10.39 -10.65
C LEU A 217 9.86 10.91 -11.44
N LYS A 218 10.24 12.16 -11.16
CA LYS A 218 11.45 12.74 -11.73
C LYS A 218 12.68 12.03 -11.16
N ILE A 219 13.41 11.33 -12.04
CA ILE A 219 14.74 10.79 -11.80
C ILE A 219 15.74 11.72 -12.51
N ASP A 220 17.03 11.60 -12.21
CA ASP A 220 18.05 12.39 -12.95
C ASP A 220 17.94 12.16 -14.43
N LYS A 221 18.27 13.20 -15.20
CA LYS A 221 18.23 13.15 -16.67
C LYS A 221 19.11 12.01 -17.18
N ILE A 222 18.49 11.00 -17.76
CA ILE A 222 19.14 9.91 -18.47
C ILE A 222 18.80 10.08 -19.94
N GLU A 223 19.82 10.36 -20.73
CA GLU A 223 19.68 10.45 -22.19
C GLU A 223 19.78 9.04 -22.78
N ASN A 224 18.64 8.40 -22.96
CA ASN A 224 18.52 7.08 -23.57
C ASN A 224 17.13 6.93 -24.20
N ASP A 225 17.06 6.34 -25.37
CA ASP A 225 15.82 6.11 -26.15
C ASP A 225 14.87 5.10 -25.54
N LYS A 226 15.34 4.28 -24.59
CA LYS A 226 14.53 3.33 -23.83
C LYS A 226 14.00 3.91 -22.50
N PHE A 227 14.39 5.13 -22.09
CA PHE A 227 13.93 5.73 -20.84
C PHE A 227 12.97 6.89 -21.06
N PHE A 228 11.81 6.84 -20.41
CA PHE A 228 10.73 7.81 -20.53
C PHE A 228 10.34 8.39 -19.17
N ASP A 229 10.55 9.69 -18.99
CA ASP A 229 10.12 10.43 -17.81
C ASP A 229 8.66 10.88 -17.98
N LEU A 230 7.75 10.21 -17.29
CA LEU A 230 6.33 10.53 -17.27
C LEU A 230 5.91 11.41 -16.07
N SER A 231 6.87 11.93 -15.30
CA SER A 231 6.59 12.73 -14.08
C SER A 231 5.72 13.95 -14.37
N ARG A 232 5.84 14.58 -15.54
CA ARG A 232 5.02 15.72 -15.97
C ARG A 232 3.54 15.38 -16.16
N TYR A 233 3.22 14.12 -16.41
CA TYR A 233 1.85 13.63 -16.60
C TYR A 233 1.24 13.07 -15.31
N SER A 234 2.03 12.80 -14.27
CA SER A 234 1.60 12.31 -12.96
C SER A 234 1.18 13.49 -12.06
N LYS A 235 0.11 14.21 -12.44
CA LYS A 235 -0.35 15.43 -11.77
C LYS A 235 -1.31 15.15 -10.61
N SER A 236 -1.96 13.99 -10.63
CA SER A 236 -2.89 13.52 -9.60
C SER A 236 -2.58 12.08 -9.17
N LEU A 237 -3.19 11.64 -8.08
CA LEU A 237 -3.12 10.24 -7.67
C LEU A 237 -3.67 9.30 -8.75
N PHE A 238 -4.75 9.69 -9.42
CA PHE A 238 -5.37 8.83 -10.45
C PHE A 238 -4.55 8.78 -11.74
N ASP A 239 -3.84 9.85 -12.12
CA ASP A 239 -2.85 9.77 -13.20
C ASP A 239 -1.75 8.77 -12.84
N PHE A 240 -1.24 8.82 -11.60
CA PHE A 240 -0.22 7.90 -11.11
C PHE A 240 -0.70 6.45 -11.12
N ILE A 241 -1.91 6.18 -10.60
CA ILE A 241 -2.53 4.85 -10.62
C ILE A 241 -2.70 4.37 -12.07
N TYR A 242 -3.12 5.25 -12.97
CA TYR A 242 -3.27 4.90 -14.37
C TYR A 242 -1.93 4.57 -15.03
N ILE A 243 -0.87 5.35 -14.81
CA ILE A 243 0.48 5.05 -15.31
C ILE A 243 0.92 3.65 -14.84
N ILE A 244 0.73 3.35 -13.56
CA ILE A 244 1.03 2.02 -13.00
C ILE A 244 0.24 0.94 -13.72
N SER A 245 -1.07 1.12 -13.90
CA SER A 245 -1.95 0.11 -14.53
C SER A 245 -1.60 -0.19 -15.99
N GLN A 246 -0.82 0.67 -16.63
CA GLN A 246 -0.40 0.51 -18.03
C GLN A 246 0.96 -0.17 -18.19
N ALA A 247 1.67 -0.45 -17.10
CA ALA A 247 2.94 -1.17 -17.13
C ALA A 247 2.73 -2.68 -17.29
N ASP A 248 3.64 -3.33 -18.01
CA ASP A 248 3.70 -4.81 -18.09
C ASP A 248 4.41 -5.40 -16.86
N TYR A 249 5.36 -4.64 -16.29
CA TYR A 249 6.18 -5.03 -15.15
C TYR A 249 6.49 -3.83 -14.28
N ILE A 250 6.72 -4.08 -12.99
CA ILE A 250 7.07 -3.01 -12.05
C ILE A 250 8.28 -3.42 -11.20
N ILE A 251 9.20 -2.47 -11.02
CA ILE A 251 10.31 -2.55 -10.08
C ILE A 251 10.21 -1.33 -9.18
N THR A 252 10.02 -1.54 -7.89
CA THR A 252 9.76 -0.43 -6.95
C THR A 252 10.49 -0.60 -5.63
N ALA A 253 10.77 0.49 -4.95
CA ALA A 253 11.10 0.49 -3.53
C ALA A 253 9.88 0.07 -2.68
N ASP A 254 10.04 -0.04 -1.35
CA ASP A 254 8.95 -0.29 -0.41
C ASP A 254 8.02 0.95 -0.31
N THR A 255 7.06 1.06 -1.22
CA THR A 255 6.15 2.21 -1.38
C THR A 255 4.75 1.79 -1.84
N SER A 256 3.80 2.72 -1.86
CA SER A 256 2.43 2.49 -2.33
C SER A 256 2.33 1.87 -3.73
N THR A 257 3.36 1.98 -4.56
CA THR A 257 3.37 1.45 -5.93
C THR A 257 3.09 -0.03 -6.00
N TYR A 258 3.68 -0.87 -5.13
CA TYR A 258 3.39 -2.31 -5.16
C TYR A 258 2.00 -2.65 -4.63
N HIS A 259 1.42 -1.83 -3.76
CA HIS A 259 0.02 -1.98 -3.36
C HIS A 259 -0.93 -1.67 -4.53
N ILE A 260 -0.61 -0.61 -5.27
CA ILE A 260 -1.38 -0.21 -6.47
C ILE A 260 -1.22 -1.27 -7.58
N SER A 261 -0.02 -1.76 -7.82
CA SER A 261 0.21 -2.77 -8.87
C SER A 261 -0.54 -4.08 -8.62
N ASP A 262 -0.65 -4.48 -7.35
CA ASP A 262 -1.38 -5.69 -6.95
C ASP A 262 -2.88 -5.59 -7.23
N MET A 263 -3.47 -4.37 -7.16
CA MET A 263 -4.86 -4.14 -7.55
C MET A 263 -5.16 -4.48 -9.03
N PHE A 264 -4.12 -4.44 -9.88
CA PHE A 264 -4.20 -4.73 -11.32
C PHE A 264 -3.49 -6.03 -11.69
N LEU A 265 -3.03 -6.80 -10.70
CA LEU A 265 -2.27 -8.06 -10.88
C LEU A 265 -1.04 -7.90 -11.79
N ILE A 266 -0.34 -6.78 -11.71
CA ILE A 266 0.85 -6.52 -12.53
C ILE A 266 2.08 -7.17 -11.87
N PRO A 267 2.85 -8.00 -12.60
CA PRO A 267 4.07 -8.59 -12.07
C PRO A 267 5.02 -7.53 -11.50
N THR A 268 5.27 -7.59 -10.20
CA THR A 268 6.00 -6.56 -9.47
C THR A 268 7.11 -7.15 -8.62
N VAL A 269 8.29 -6.56 -8.68
CA VAL A 269 9.35 -6.79 -7.71
C VAL A 269 9.48 -5.56 -6.82
N SER A 270 9.19 -5.72 -5.55
CA SER A 270 9.38 -4.68 -4.53
C SER A 270 10.66 -4.95 -3.72
N ILE A 271 11.47 -3.89 -3.53
CA ILE A 271 12.78 -3.97 -2.90
C ILE A 271 12.62 -3.65 -1.42
N PHE A 272 12.97 -4.61 -0.56
CA PHE A 272 12.88 -4.51 0.89
C PHE A 272 14.26 -4.66 1.54
N SER A 273 14.46 -3.94 2.64
CA SER A 273 15.63 -4.08 3.52
C SER A 273 15.41 -5.07 4.67
N ASP A 274 14.18 -5.55 4.85
CA ASP A 274 13.74 -6.42 5.92
C ASP A 274 12.84 -7.53 5.35
N GLU A 275 13.21 -8.79 5.60
CA GLU A 275 12.52 -9.95 5.08
C GLU A 275 11.19 -10.23 5.81
N GLU A 276 11.19 -10.08 7.13
CA GLU A 276 10.00 -10.33 7.95
C GLU A 276 8.91 -9.30 7.62
N LEU A 277 9.30 -8.03 7.48
CA LEU A 277 8.39 -6.98 7.03
C LEU A 277 7.83 -7.26 5.64
N ALA A 278 8.67 -7.73 4.71
CA ALA A 278 8.24 -8.08 3.36
C ALA A 278 7.21 -9.22 3.37
N GLN A 279 7.50 -10.31 4.11
CA GLN A 279 6.58 -11.46 4.25
C GLN A 279 5.23 -11.02 4.85
N LYS A 280 5.26 -10.17 5.88
CA LYS A 280 4.06 -9.63 6.50
C LYS A 280 3.24 -8.80 5.52
N ARG A 281 3.85 -7.87 4.80
CA ARG A 281 3.14 -6.95 3.90
C ARG A 281 2.61 -7.64 2.66
N LEU A 282 3.36 -8.58 2.08
CA LEU A 282 3.01 -9.26 0.83
C LEU A 282 2.18 -10.55 1.04
N LYS A 283 1.74 -10.83 2.26
CA LYS A 283 1.05 -12.09 2.64
C LYS A 283 -0.07 -12.50 1.68
N TYR A 284 -0.83 -11.56 1.15
CA TYR A 284 -1.99 -11.80 0.29
C TYR A 284 -1.78 -11.33 -1.16
N TYR A 285 -0.57 -10.88 -1.51
CA TYR A 285 -0.28 -10.35 -2.84
C TYR A 285 0.05 -11.47 -3.81
N GLN A 286 -0.63 -11.47 -4.95
CA GLN A 286 -0.50 -12.53 -5.95
C GLN A 286 0.56 -12.20 -6.99
N SER A 287 0.71 -10.92 -7.32
CA SER A 287 1.55 -10.44 -8.42
C SER A 287 2.87 -9.83 -7.95
N THR A 288 3.15 -9.81 -6.64
CA THR A 288 4.32 -9.11 -6.08
C THR A 288 5.26 -10.08 -5.38
N LYS A 289 6.55 -10.02 -5.72
CA LYS A 289 7.64 -10.70 -5.01
C LYS A 289 8.59 -9.69 -4.38
N ALA A 290 9.12 -10.01 -3.20
CA ALA A 290 10.13 -9.21 -2.53
C ALA A 290 11.53 -9.54 -3.05
N TYR A 291 12.31 -8.52 -3.37
CA TYR A 291 13.75 -8.60 -3.47
C TYR A 291 14.36 -8.11 -2.17
N ILE A 292 14.90 -9.05 -1.37
CA ILE A 292 15.48 -8.73 -0.06
C ILE A 292 16.92 -8.30 -0.24
N LEU A 293 17.23 -7.09 0.22
CA LEU A 293 18.58 -6.55 0.24
C LEU A 293 19.42 -7.30 1.30
N LYS A 294 20.57 -7.80 0.86
CA LYS A 294 21.49 -8.54 1.73
C LYS A 294 22.57 -7.65 2.28
N GLU A 295 22.87 -7.81 3.56
CA GLU A 295 24.08 -7.23 4.12
C GLU A 295 25.32 -7.97 3.59
N GLU A 296 26.33 -7.23 3.21
CA GLU A 296 27.65 -7.82 2.97
C GLU A 296 28.23 -8.25 4.33
N LYS A 297 28.57 -9.54 4.45
CA LYS A 297 29.18 -10.07 5.66
C LYS A 297 30.42 -9.22 6.02
N ARG A 298 30.48 -8.73 7.26
CA ARG A 298 31.56 -7.91 7.84
C ARG A 298 31.73 -6.51 7.24
N ASN A 299 30.68 -5.87 6.84
CA ASN A 299 30.80 -4.51 6.34
C ASN A 299 30.77 -3.50 7.50
N LEU A 300 31.94 -3.10 7.95
CA LEU A 300 32.11 -1.99 8.93
C LEU A 300 31.52 -0.67 8.39
N SER A 301 31.22 -0.59 7.08
CA SER A 301 30.54 0.57 6.49
C SER A 301 29.09 0.74 6.97
N LEU A 302 28.51 -0.25 7.67
CA LEU A 302 27.25 -0.09 8.39
C LEU A 302 27.38 0.85 9.59
N LEU A 303 28.58 0.93 10.16
CA LEU A 303 28.85 1.76 11.32
C LEU A 303 29.56 3.02 10.86
N ARG A 304 29.01 4.16 11.18
CA ARG A 304 29.63 5.46 10.96
C ARG A 304 29.80 6.13 12.31
N PHE A 305 31.03 6.53 12.59
CA PHE A 305 31.38 7.36 13.74
C PHE A 305 31.39 8.81 13.27
N ASP A 306 30.47 9.61 13.77
CA ASP A 306 30.37 11.02 13.43
C ASP A 306 30.06 11.80 14.70
N ASN A 307 30.87 12.80 15.02
CA ASN A 307 30.73 13.63 16.22
C ASN A 307 30.55 12.81 17.52
N GLU A 308 31.36 11.77 17.70
CA GLU A 308 31.31 10.85 18.86
C GLU A 308 30.03 9.97 18.93
N LEU A 309 29.16 10.03 17.94
CA LEU A 309 27.98 9.20 17.85
C LEU A 309 28.20 8.05 16.87
N LEU A 310 27.91 6.84 17.33
CA LEU A 310 27.87 5.66 16.47
C LEU A 310 26.53 5.57 15.75
N THR A 311 26.55 5.72 14.43
CA THR A 311 25.34 5.59 13.62
C THR A 311 25.42 4.40 12.68
N ILE A 312 24.28 3.71 12.48
CA ILE A 312 24.19 2.61 11.54
C ILE A 312 23.87 3.18 10.15
N ASN A 313 24.70 2.89 9.16
CA ASN A 313 24.44 3.25 7.79
C ASN A 313 23.39 2.30 7.17
N LYS A 314 22.12 2.63 7.29
CA LYS A 314 20.98 1.84 6.75
C LYS A 314 21.03 1.66 5.22
N TYR A 315 21.81 2.48 4.51
CA TYR A 315 21.85 2.48 3.05
C TYR A 315 22.88 1.51 2.45
N SER A 316 23.78 0.95 3.25
CA SER A 316 24.82 0.04 2.76
C SER A 316 24.26 -1.21 2.09
N LYS A 317 23.11 -1.72 2.56
CA LYS A 317 22.41 -2.87 1.99
C LYS A 317 22.07 -2.68 0.50
N TYR A 318 21.79 -1.45 0.07
CA TYR A 318 21.41 -1.16 -1.31
C TYR A 318 22.53 -1.42 -2.33
N LYS A 319 23.79 -1.52 -1.91
CA LYS A 319 24.91 -1.94 -2.78
C LYS A 319 24.74 -3.36 -3.32
N SER A 320 23.94 -4.20 -2.64
CA SER A 320 23.62 -5.57 -3.07
C SER A 320 22.59 -5.63 -4.20
N LEU A 321 21.92 -4.50 -4.51
CA LEU A 321 20.91 -4.40 -5.55
C LEU A 321 21.54 -4.57 -6.94
N LYS A 322 21.04 -5.54 -7.74
CA LYS A 322 21.54 -5.86 -9.09
C LYS A 322 20.37 -6.06 -10.05
N ALA A 323 20.36 -5.33 -11.15
CA ALA A 323 19.26 -5.37 -12.13
C ALA A 323 19.04 -6.77 -12.71
N LYS A 324 20.10 -7.51 -13.04
CA LYS A 324 20.01 -8.89 -13.53
C LYS A 324 19.27 -9.84 -12.56
N LYS A 325 19.49 -9.70 -11.25
CA LYS A 325 18.82 -10.53 -10.23
C LYS A 325 17.34 -10.14 -10.09
N VAL A 326 17.04 -8.84 -10.13
CA VAL A 326 15.68 -8.32 -10.07
C VAL A 326 14.87 -8.78 -11.29
N LEU A 327 15.40 -8.66 -12.50
CA LEU A 327 14.76 -9.16 -13.72
C LEU A 327 14.53 -10.68 -13.68
N LYS A 328 15.52 -11.44 -13.19
CA LYS A 328 15.32 -12.88 -13.01
C LYS A 328 14.16 -13.19 -12.07
N LEU A 329 14.06 -12.48 -10.96
CA LEU A 329 12.95 -12.65 -10.01
C LEU A 329 11.61 -12.27 -10.64
N LEU A 330 11.56 -11.14 -11.38
CA LEU A 330 10.37 -10.67 -12.08
C LEU A 330 9.81 -11.73 -13.04
N ASN A 331 10.67 -12.40 -13.80
CA ASN A 331 10.30 -13.45 -14.73
C ASN A 331 9.77 -14.73 -14.06
N THR A 332 9.88 -14.88 -12.74
CA THR A 332 9.34 -16.02 -11.98
C THR A 332 7.94 -15.75 -11.40
N ILE A 333 7.37 -14.60 -11.65
CA ILE A 333 6.07 -14.20 -11.06
C ILE A 333 4.98 -14.90 -11.85
N TYR A 334 4.54 -15.66 -12.20
CA TYR A 334 3.52 -16.42 -12.91
C TYR A 334 4.05 -17.72 -13.55
N GLN A 335 5.27 -18.11 -13.15
CA GLN A 335 5.74 -19.48 -13.38
C GLN A 335 5.40 -20.36 -12.17
#